data_253c76db38b94af331f79b948ae98dc1
#
_entry.id   253c76db38b94af331f79b948ae98dc1
#
_cell.length_a   1.000
_cell.length_b   1.000
_cell.length_c   1.000
_cell.angle_alpha   90.00
_cell.angle_beta   90.00
_cell.angle_gamma   90.00
#
_symmetry.space_group_name_H-M   'P 1'
#
loop_
_entity.id
_entity.type
_entity.pdbx_description
1 polymer ?
#
loop_
_entity_poly.entity_id
_entity_poly.type
_entity_poly.pdbx_seq_one_letter_code
_entity_poly.pdbx_strand_id
1 'polypeptide(L)'
;MLLDNCYDGFVRSGALLDATGKERLRQLTEEASMLGLQFSQNLLKENKAFTLHITNDAQLDGLPETAREAAALAAKEQGLEGWLFTLDFPSYSPFMTYSTQRDLRRQMYMAKNTECIHDNTENNLEICKRLINLRRELAQLLGYKTYADYVLKHRMAGNVRNVYKLLNDLIVAYKPTAIKEVAAIEKMAKKTEGKDFKLEPWDFGFYSHKLQLQKYNIDAEMLRPYFELSKVIDGVFGLAKS
;
A
#
# COMPACT_ATOMS: atom_id res chain seq x y z
N MET A 1 -18.19 -32.28 6.00
CA MET A 1 -17.18 -31.20 5.90
C MET A 1 -16.60 -31.00 4.49
N LEU A 2 -15.88 -31.98 3.85
CA LEU A 2 -15.35 -31.79 2.50
C LEU A 2 -16.47 -31.67 1.46
N LEU A 3 -17.46 -32.58 1.48
CA LEU A 3 -18.61 -32.58 0.59
C LEU A 3 -19.42 -31.25 0.72
N ASP A 4 -19.68 -30.82 1.93
CA ASP A 4 -20.41 -29.58 2.19
C ASP A 4 -19.67 -28.37 1.65
N ASN A 5 -18.34 -28.31 1.84
CA ASN A 5 -17.51 -27.23 1.29
C ASN A 5 -17.52 -27.23 -0.25
N CYS A 6 -17.46 -28.40 -0.87
CA CYS A 6 -17.56 -28.53 -2.34
C CYS A 6 -18.93 -28.07 -2.84
N TYR A 7 -20.01 -28.54 -2.22
CA TYR A 7 -21.37 -28.17 -2.55
C TYR A 7 -21.58 -26.64 -2.42
N ASP A 8 -21.20 -26.07 -1.28
CA ASP A 8 -21.26 -24.63 -1.04
C ASP A 8 -20.42 -23.85 -2.07
N GLY A 9 -19.27 -24.36 -2.46
CA GLY A 9 -18.43 -23.78 -3.53
C GLY A 9 -19.19 -23.67 -4.85
N PHE A 10 -19.87 -24.75 -5.28
CA PHE A 10 -20.70 -24.75 -6.50
C PHE A 10 -21.90 -23.81 -6.39
N VAL A 11 -22.63 -23.84 -5.28
CA VAL A 11 -23.78 -22.94 -5.04
C VAL A 11 -23.35 -21.47 -5.12
N ARG A 12 -22.23 -21.13 -4.49
CA ARG A 12 -21.67 -19.78 -4.51
C ARG A 12 -21.17 -19.35 -5.90
N SER A 13 -20.79 -20.31 -6.72
CA SER A 13 -20.42 -20.07 -8.11
C SER A 13 -21.64 -20.02 -9.06
N GLY A 14 -22.87 -20.01 -8.51
CA GLY A 14 -24.08 -19.87 -9.28
C GLY A 14 -24.64 -21.17 -9.89
N ALA A 15 -24.24 -22.36 -9.39
CA ALA A 15 -24.71 -23.62 -9.94
C ALA A 15 -26.21 -23.81 -9.90
N LEU A 16 -26.88 -23.22 -8.91
CA LEU A 16 -28.35 -23.29 -8.73
C LEU A 16 -29.12 -22.22 -9.53
N LEU A 17 -28.44 -21.29 -10.19
CA LEU A 17 -29.10 -20.30 -11.05
C LEU A 17 -29.68 -20.99 -12.29
N ASP A 18 -30.77 -20.42 -12.82
CA ASP A 18 -31.30 -20.78 -14.12
C ASP A 18 -30.36 -20.37 -15.27
N ALA A 19 -30.70 -20.70 -16.50
CA ALA A 19 -29.85 -20.39 -17.66
C ALA A 19 -29.60 -18.88 -17.82
N THR A 20 -30.60 -18.05 -17.58
CA THR A 20 -30.51 -16.58 -17.66
C THR A 20 -29.60 -16.03 -16.56
N GLY A 21 -29.77 -16.50 -15.33
CA GLY A 21 -28.94 -16.12 -14.19
C GLY A 21 -27.47 -16.53 -14.36
N LYS A 22 -27.20 -17.72 -14.90
CA LYS A 22 -25.84 -18.20 -15.22
C LYS A 22 -25.18 -17.32 -16.27
N GLU A 23 -25.90 -16.97 -17.33
CA GLU A 23 -25.37 -16.07 -18.37
C GLU A 23 -25.09 -14.67 -17.80
N ARG A 24 -26.01 -14.16 -16.97
CA ARG A 24 -25.77 -12.85 -16.31
C ARG A 24 -24.55 -12.90 -15.37
N LEU A 25 -24.40 -13.96 -14.59
CA LEU A 25 -23.23 -14.15 -13.71
C LEU A 25 -21.93 -14.18 -14.50
N ARG A 26 -21.94 -14.89 -15.67
CA ARG A 26 -20.78 -14.93 -16.57
C ARG A 26 -20.38 -13.53 -17.03
N GLN A 27 -21.34 -12.74 -17.54
CA GLN A 27 -21.09 -11.36 -18.00
C GLN A 27 -20.54 -10.47 -16.88
N LEU A 28 -21.12 -10.53 -15.67
CA LEU A 28 -20.66 -9.75 -14.51
C LEU A 28 -19.22 -10.11 -14.12
N THR A 29 -18.90 -11.39 -14.16
CA THR A 29 -17.58 -11.89 -13.75
C THR A 29 -16.51 -11.55 -14.80
N GLU A 30 -16.83 -11.68 -16.08
CA GLU A 30 -15.96 -11.30 -17.19
C GLU A 30 -15.66 -9.80 -17.15
N GLU A 31 -16.68 -8.95 -17.04
CA GLU A 31 -16.50 -7.51 -16.97
C GLU A 31 -15.67 -7.11 -15.73
N ALA A 32 -15.97 -7.69 -14.55
CA ALA A 32 -15.22 -7.43 -13.34
C ALA A 32 -13.75 -7.85 -13.46
N SER A 33 -13.47 -8.96 -14.12
CA SER A 33 -12.10 -9.45 -14.36
C SER A 33 -11.32 -8.53 -15.29
N MET A 34 -11.95 -8.09 -16.40
CA MET A 34 -11.33 -7.14 -17.34
C MET A 34 -11.03 -5.79 -16.67
N LEU A 35 -11.98 -5.25 -15.91
CA LEU A 35 -11.80 -4.00 -15.19
C LEU A 35 -10.73 -4.13 -14.09
N GLY A 36 -10.65 -5.26 -13.41
CA GLY A 36 -9.62 -5.53 -12.42
C GLY A 36 -8.22 -5.58 -13.04
N LEU A 37 -8.09 -6.18 -14.23
CA LEU A 37 -6.85 -6.19 -14.99
C LEU A 37 -6.47 -4.76 -15.43
N GLN A 38 -7.40 -4.02 -15.99
CA GLN A 38 -7.19 -2.62 -16.42
C GLN A 38 -6.77 -1.75 -15.24
N PHE A 39 -7.45 -1.87 -14.09
CA PHE A 39 -7.08 -1.18 -12.86
C PHE A 39 -5.61 -1.40 -12.49
N SER A 40 -5.18 -2.66 -12.51
CA SER A 40 -3.81 -3.02 -12.15
C SER A 40 -2.79 -2.53 -13.18
N GLN A 41 -3.13 -2.59 -14.47
CA GLN A 41 -2.27 -2.09 -15.55
C GLN A 41 -2.13 -0.57 -15.50
N ASN A 42 -3.20 0.16 -15.22
CA ASN A 42 -3.16 1.62 -15.07
C ASN A 42 -2.25 2.01 -13.90
N LEU A 43 -2.41 1.35 -12.75
CA LEU A 43 -1.56 1.59 -11.59
C LEU A 43 -0.08 1.33 -11.89
N LEU A 44 0.23 0.24 -12.59
CA LEU A 44 1.60 -0.09 -12.97
C LEU A 44 2.19 0.94 -13.93
N LYS A 45 1.41 1.40 -14.91
CA LYS A 45 1.85 2.42 -15.87
C LYS A 45 2.14 3.74 -15.18
N GLU A 46 1.23 4.22 -14.35
CA GLU A 46 1.39 5.51 -13.68
C GLU A 46 2.52 5.48 -12.65
N ASN A 47 2.65 4.38 -11.92
CA ASN A 47 3.78 4.18 -11.01
C ASN A 47 5.12 4.25 -11.74
N LYS A 48 5.24 3.61 -12.91
CA LYS A 48 6.45 3.64 -13.73
C LYS A 48 6.70 4.97 -14.46
N ALA A 49 5.64 5.73 -14.72
CA ALA A 49 5.77 7.03 -15.41
C ALA A 49 6.38 8.10 -14.50
N PHE A 50 6.24 7.95 -13.19
CA PHE A 50 6.81 8.91 -12.25
C PHE A 50 8.29 8.62 -12.00
N THR A 51 9.12 9.64 -12.17
CA THR A 51 10.52 9.63 -11.76
C THR A 51 10.90 10.97 -11.15
N LEU A 52 11.65 10.94 -10.07
CA LEU A 52 12.30 12.11 -9.50
C LEU A 52 13.78 12.05 -9.84
N HIS A 53 14.18 12.86 -10.86
CA HIS A 53 15.56 12.95 -11.31
C HIS A 53 16.27 14.08 -10.57
N ILE A 54 17.38 13.76 -9.90
CA ILE A 54 18.21 14.71 -9.15
C ILE A 54 19.61 14.73 -9.76
N THR A 55 20.12 15.93 -10.01
CA THR A 55 21.48 16.16 -10.55
C THR A 55 22.36 16.95 -9.58
N ASN A 56 21.78 17.52 -8.52
CA ASN A 56 22.51 18.27 -7.51
C ASN A 56 22.70 17.43 -6.25
N ASP A 57 23.95 17.10 -5.93
CA ASP A 57 24.32 16.27 -4.75
C ASP A 57 23.77 16.84 -3.42
N ALA A 58 23.68 18.17 -3.28
CA ALA A 58 23.09 18.80 -2.09
C ALA A 58 21.64 18.39 -1.82
N GLN A 59 20.91 17.94 -2.83
CA GLN A 59 19.53 17.47 -2.71
C GLN A 59 19.44 16.02 -2.18
N LEU A 60 20.56 15.32 -2.07
CA LEU A 60 20.65 13.97 -1.52
C LEU A 60 20.91 13.97 -0.01
N ASP A 61 20.99 15.14 0.60
CA ASP A 61 21.28 15.26 2.03
C ASP A 61 20.34 14.41 2.88
N GLY A 62 20.93 13.69 3.84
CA GLY A 62 20.23 12.76 4.73
C GLY A 62 20.05 11.34 4.17
N LEU A 63 20.12 11.12 2.86
CA LEU A 63 19.91 9.79 2.26
C LEU A 63 21.08 8.85 2.58
N PRO A 64 20.79 7.57 2.94
CA PRO A 64 21.83 6.54 3.12
C PRO A 64 22.57 6.27 1.81
N GLU A 65 23.84 5.86 1.91
CA GLU A 65 24.69 5.56 0.74
C GLU A 65 24.05 4.49 -0.14
N THR A 66 23.49 3.45 0.45
CA THR A 66 22.79 2.37 -0.28
C THR A 66 21.64 2.88 -1.14
N ALA A 67 20.90 3.89 -0.67
CA ALA A 67 19.81 4.51 -1.43
C ALA A 67 20.36 5.40 -2.56
N ARG A 68 21.47 6.11 -2.33
CA ARG A 68 22.14 6.92 -3.35
C ARG A 68 22.72 6.05 -4.46
N GLU A 69 23.42 4.96 -4.11
CA GLU A 69 23.98 4.00 -5.08
C GLU A 69 22.88 3.37 -5.96
N ALA A 70 21.77 2.93 -5.33
CA ALA A 70 20.64 2.37 -6.07
C ALA A 70 20.01 3.40 -7.03
N ALA A 71 19.86 4.65 -6.59
CA ALA A 71 19.33 5.73 -7.43
C ALA A 71 20.28 6.12 -8.58
N ALA A 72 21.61 6.10 -8.34
CA ALA A 72 22.61 6.33 -9.37
C ALA A 72 22.60 5.23 -10.44
N LEU A 73 22.47 3.96 -9.98
CA LEU A 73 22.34 2.83 -10.91
C LEU A 73 21.06 2.96 -11.76
N ALA A 74 19.91 3.31 -11.15
CA ALA A 74 18.67 3.52 -11.87
C ALA A 74 18.75 4.65 -12.90
N ALA A 75 19.44 5.75 -12.59
CA ALA A 75 19.71 6.82 -13.54
C ALA A 75 20.56 6.32 -14.71
N LYS A 76 21.65 5.62 -14.43
CA LYS A 76 22.56 5.05 -15.43
C LYS A 76 21.85 4.07 -16.38
N GLU A 77 20.95 3.23 -15.88
CA GLU A 77 20.16 2.29 -16.68
C GLU A 77 19.26 3.02 -17.69
N GLN A 78 18.85 4.26 -17.39
CA GLN A 78 18.09 5.12 -18.27
C GLN A 78 18.97 6.09 -19.10
N GLY A 79 20.30 5.97 -19.03
CA GLY A 79 21.23 6.84 -19.75
C GLY A 79 21.28 8.27 -19.20
N LEU A 80 20.90 8.46 -17.93
CA LEU A 80 20.89 9.76 -17.24
C LEU A 80 22.10 9.89 -16.32
N GLU A 81 22.59 11.11 -16.14
CA GLU A 81 23.55 11.46 -15.09
C GLU A 81 22.80 11.81 -13.80
N GLY A 82 23.44 11.56 -12.64
CA GLY A 82 22.85 11.86 -11.33
C GLY A 82 22.09 10.68 -10.73
N TRP A 83 20.92 10.94 -10.14
CA TRP A 83 20.17 9.99 -9.33
C TRP A 83 18.69 9.98 -9.71
N LEU A 84 18.13 8.79 -9.85
CA LEU A 84 16.74 8.60 -10.22
C LEU A 84 15.99 7.84 -9.12
N PHE A 85 14.99 8.49 -8.53
CA PHE A 85 14.10 7.89 -7.55
C PHE A 85 12.75 7.58 -8.17
N THR A 86 12.16 6.45 -7.77
CA THR A 86 10.87 5.97 -8.25
C THR A 86 9.87 5.80 -7.10
N LEU A 87 8.61 5.47 -7.43
CA LEU A 87 7.58 5.17 -6.42
C LEU A 87 7.61 3.73 -5.91
N ASP A 88 8.55 2.91 -6.39
CA ASP A 88 8.76 1.56 -5.87
C ASP A 88 9.25 1.61 -4.43
N PHE A 89 8.75 0.69 -3.61
CA PHE A 89 9.00 0.69 -2.17
C PHE A 89 10.49 0.82 -1.78
N PRO A 90 11.45 0.12 -2.43
CA PRO A 90 12.87 0.24 -2.07
C PRO A 90 13.48 1.62 -2.37
N SER A 91 12.92 2.39 -3.30
CA SER A 91 13.33 3.76 -3.61
C SER A 91 12.55 4.80 -2.78
N TYR A 92 11.23 4.64 -2.72
CA TYR A 92 10.32 5.56 -2.05
C TYR A 92 10.52 5.60 -0.52
N SER A 93 10.59 4.42 0.11
CA SER A 93 10.63 4.35 1.58
C SER A 93 11.88 4.99 2.19
N PRO A 94 13.11 4.71 1.72
CA PRO A 94 14.29 5.41 2.21
C PRO A 94 14.25 6.92 1.94
N PHE A 95 13.75 7.34 0.78
CA PHE A 95 13.62 8.75 0.45
C PHE A 95 12.73 9.48 1.46
N MET A 96 11.54 8.95 1.76
CA MET A 96 10.59 9.54 2.71
C MET A 96 11.08 9.50 4.16
N THR A 97 11.95 8.54 4.50
CA THR A 97 12.47 8.36 5.86
C THR A 97 13.67 9.27 6.14
N TYR A 98 14.56 9.43 5.16
CA TYR A 98 15.89 9.99 5.41
C TYR A 98 16.13 11.34 4.74
N SER A 99 15.53 11.62 3.57
CA SER A 99 15.79 12.88 2.84
C SER A 99 15.43 14.10 3.67
N THR A 100 16.36 15.05 3.80
CA THR A 100 16.11 16.34 4.45
C THR A 100 15.31 17.30 3.58
N GLN A 101 15.21 17.02 2.27
CA GLN A 101 14.55 17.90 1.29
C GLN A 101 13.03 17.78 1.37
N ARG A 102 12.40 18.66 2.17
CA ARG A 102 10.95 18.60 2.45
C ARG A 102 10.09 18.68 1.20
N ASP A 103 10.44 19.57 0.26
CA ASP A 103 9.66 19.75 -0.97
C ASP A 103 9.73 18.52 -1.89
N LEU A 104 10.88 17.86 -1.93
CA LEU A 104 11.04 16.61 -2.68
C LEU A 104 10.29 15.45 -2.00
N ARG A 105 10.28 15.38 -0.66
CA ARG A 105 9.41 14.42 0.05
C ARG A 105 7.93 14.69 -0.28
N ARG A 106 7.49 15.96 -0.29
CA ARG A 106 6.12 16.32 -0.69
C ARG A 106 5.82 15.85 -2.11
N GLN A 107 6.73 16.09 -3.07
CA GLN A 107 6.56 15.66 -4.46
C GLN A 107 6.40 14.14 -4.57
N MET A 108 7.28 13.37 -3.93
CA MET A 108 7.21 11.91 -3.87
C MET A 108 5.91 11.42 -3.21
N TYR A 109 5.54 12.03 -2.07
CA TYR A 109 4.31 11.69 -1.34
C TYR A 109 3.06 11.94 -2.19
N MET A 110 2.97 13.11 -2.82
CA MET A 110 1.83 13.45 -3.66
C MET A 110 1.73 12.50 -4.85
N ALA A 111 2.83 12.26 -5.55
CA ALA A 111 2.85 11.32 -6.66
C ALA A 111 2.35 9.92 -6.25
N LYS A 112 2.83 9.40 -5.10
CA LYS A 112 2.43 8.07 -4.61
C LYS A 112 0.98 7.98 -4.16
N ASN A 113 0.45 9.04 -3.57
CA ASN A 113 -0.89 9.01 -2.96
C ASN A 113 -2.01 9.53 -3.88
N THR A 114 -1.65 9.97 -5.10
CA THR A 114 -2.62 10.39 -6.11
C THR A 114 -2.54 9.55 -7.39
N GLU A 115 -1.94 8.35 -7.32
CA GLU A 115 -1.87 7.42 -8.45
C GLU A 115 -3.28 7.09 -8.97
N CYS A 116 -3.46 7.16 -10.27
CA CYS A 116 -4.69 6.81 -11.00
C CYS A 116 -5.94 7.63 -10.64
N ILE A 117 -5.76 8.87 -10.17
CA ILE A 117 -6.88 9.80 -9.95
C ILE A 117 -6.75 11.10 -10.76
N HIS A 118 -5.76 11.19 -11.64
CA HIS A 118 -5.54 12.33 -12.53
C HIS A 118 -6.47 12.26 -13.75
N ASP A 119 -6.65 13.40 -14.41
CA ASP A 119 -7.44 13.49 -15.66
C ASP A 119 -6.59 12.99 -16.86
N ASN A 120 -6.39 11.68 -16.91
CA ASN A 120 -5.60 10.97 -17.92
C ASN A 120 -6.22 9.59 -18.22
N THR A 121 -5.59 8.82 -19.12
CA THR A 121 -6.04 7.49 -19.55
C THR A 121 -5.88 6.41 -18.48
N GLU A 122 -5.07 6.64 -17.47
CA GLU A 122 -4.79 5.76 -16.34
C GLU A 122 -5.73 5.99 -15.14
N ASN A 123 -6.73 6.88 -15.28
CA ASN A 123 -7.67 7.17 -14.19
C ASN A 123 -8.55 5.96 -13.85
N ASN A 124 -8.51 5.54 -12.59
CA ASN A 124 -9.22 4.36 -12.08
C ASN A 124 -10.55 4.69 -11.36
N LEU A 125 -10.95 5.96 -11.23
CA LEU A 125 -12.14 6.33 -10.45
C LEU A 125 -13.43 5.71 -11.01
N GLU A 126 -13.63 5.77 -12.33
CA GLU A 126 -14.82 5.16 -12.96
C GLU A 126 -14.76 3.63 -12.92
N ILE A 127 -13.56 3.04 -13.04
CA ILE A 127 -13.34 1.60 -12.86
C ILE A 127 -13.75 1.16 -11.45
N CYS A 128 -13.35 1.92 -10.42
CA CYS A 128 -13.76 1.65 -9.03
C CYS A 128 -15.29 1.68 -8.87
N LYS A 129 -15.95 2.71 -9.40
CA LYS A 129 -17.41 2.82 -9.34
C LYS A 129 -18.10 1.64 -10.04
N ARG A 130 -17.60 1.28 -11.21
CA ARG A 130 -18.16 0.16 -11.97
C ARG A 130 -17.96 -1.17 -11.26
N LEU A 131 -16.77 -1.45 -10.73
CA LEU A 131 -16.47 -2.65 -9.94
C LEU A 131 -17.38 -2.78 -8.70
N ILE A 132 -17.65 -1.67 -7.99
CA ILE A 132 -18.54 -1.67 -6.83
C ILE A 132 -19.97 -2.07 -7.25
N ASN A 133 -20.46 -1.52 -8.38
CA ASN A 133 -21.78 -1.84 -8.89
C ASN A 133 -21.88 -3.30 -9.37
N LEU A 134 -20.88 -3.82 -10.09
CA LEU A 134 -20.81 -5.22 -10.51
C LEU A 134 -20.82 -6.18 -9.32
N ARG A 135 -20.04 -5.90 -8.28
CA ARG A 135 -20.00 -6.68 -7.04
C ARG A 135 -21.36 -6.68 -6.32
N ARG A 136 -22.04 -5.54 -6.29
CA ARG A 136 -23.38 -5.44 -5.72
C ARG A 136 -24.38 -6.31 -6.50
N GLU A 137 -24.39 -6.18 -7.82
CA GLU A 137 -25.29 -6.94 -8.69
C GLU A 137 -25.02 -8.44 -8.60
N LEU A 138 -23.76 -8.86 -8.62
CA LEU A 138 -23.36 -10.25 -8.42
C LEU A 138 -23.88 -10.82 -7.08
N ALA A 139 -23.72 -10.08 -6.00
CA ALA A 139 -24.20 -10.52 -4.69
C ALA A 139 -25.74 -10.68 -4.68
N GLN A 140 -26.47 -9.72 -5.26
CA GLN A 140 -27.94 -9.77 -5.36
C GLN A 140 -28.39 -10.94 -6.23
N LEU A 141 -27.73 -11.18 -7.36
CA LEU A 141 -28.02 -12.33 -8.23
C LEU A 141 -27.86 -13.67 -7.51
N LEU A 142 -26.88 -13.76 -6.60
CA LEU A 142 -26.63 -14.96 -5.77
C LEU A 142 -27.48 -14.99 -4.48
N GLY A 143 -28.45 -14.08 -4.32
CA GLY A 143 -29.39 -14.04 -3.17
C GLY A 143 -28.84 -13.39 -1.91
N TYR A 144 -27.75 -12.64 -1.98
CA TYR A 144 -27.18 -11.91 -0.84
C TYR A 144 -27.60 -10.43 -0.89
N LYS A 145 -27.80 -9.83 0.29
CA LYS A 145 -28.17 -8.42 0.42
C LYS A 145 -27.04 -7.49 -0.04
N THR A 146 -25.81 -7.80 0.35
CA THR A 146 -24.60 -7.04 0.00
C THR A 146 -23.46 -7.97 -0.43
N TYR A 147 -22.47 -7.42 -1.12
CA TYR A 147 -21.26 -8.16 -1.45
C TYR A 147 -20.45 -8.56 -0.20
N ALA A 148 -20.51 -7.75 0.85
CA ALA A 148 -19.92 -8.09 2.14
C ALA A 148 -20.57 -9.33 2.76
N ASP A 149 -21.91 -9.45 2.73
CA ASP A 149 -22.61 -10.65 3.22
C ASP A 149 -22.21 -11.89 2.42
N TYR A 150 -22.11 -11.77 1.10
CA TYR A 150 -21.63 -12.86 0.23
C TYR A 150 -20.22 -13.32 0.61
N VAL A 151 -19.27 -12.38 0.77
CA VAL A 151 -17.87 -12.72 1.06
C VAL A 151 -17.69 -13.25 2.46
N LEU A 152 -18.31 -12.60 3.47
CA LEU A 152 -18.09 -12.89 4.89
C LEU A 152 -18.70 -14.21 5.35
N LYS A 153 -19.68 -14.76 4.65
CA LYS A 153 -20.30 -16.03 4.99
C LYS A 153 -19.28 -17.18 5.23
N HIS A 154 -18.18 -17.17 4.46
CA HIS A 154 -17.11 -18.19 4.53
C HIS A 154 -15.78 -17.60 5.02
N ARG A 155 -15.81 -16.49 5.73
CA ARG A 155 -14.64 -15.91 6.38
C ARG A 155 -14.75 -16.09 7.91
N MET A 156 -13.62 -16.04 8.60
CA MET A 156 -13.57 -16.17 10.06
C MET A 156 -14.50 -15.20 10.79
N ALA A 157 -14.70 -13.99 10.28
CA ALA A 157 -15.62 -13.00 10.85
C ALA A 157 -17.11 -13.41 10.75
N GLY A 158 -17.47 -14.21 9.75
CA GLY A 158 -18.81 -14.74 9.52
C GLY A 158 -19.86 -13.71 9.05
N ASN A 159 -19.82 -12.49 9.54
CA ASN A 159 -20.77 -11.43 9.19
C ASN A 159 -20.21 -10.02 9.42
N VAL A 160 -20.91 -9.03 8.85
CA VAL A 160 -20.52 -7.60 8.91
C VAL A 160 -20.49 -7.06 10.35
N ARG A 161 -21.40 -7.52 11.21
CA ARG A 161 -21.45 -7.07 12.61
C ARG A 161 -20.17 -7.42 13.38
N ASN A 162 -19.65 -8.62 13.18
CA ASN A 162 -18.40 -9.06 13.82
C ASN A 162 -17.19 -8.24 13.31
N VAL A 163 -17.16 -7.89 12.01
CA VAL A 163 -16.13 -7.02 11.44
C VAL A 163 -16.17 -5.64 12.11
N TYR A 164 -17.33 -4.99 12.15
CA TYR A 164 -17.44 -3.69 12.81
C TYR A 164 -17.14 -3.74 14.30
N LYS A 165 -17.56 -4.82 14.99
CA LYS A 165 -17.21 -4.99 16.40
C LYS A 165 -15.71 -4.99 16.60
N LEU A 166 -14.98 -5.82 15.85
CA LEU A 166 -13.51 -5.86 15.93
C LEU A 166 -12.87 -4.52 15.62
N LEU A 167 -13.26 -3.87 14.52
CA LEU A 167 -12.71 -2.59 14.12
C LEU A 167 -12.97 -1.49 15.16
N ASN A 168 -14.17 -1.44 15.73
CA ASN A 168 -14.50 -0.46 16.77
C ASN A 168 -13.71 -0.72 18.06
N ASP A 169 -13.58 -1.99 18.49
CA ASP A 169 -12.78 -2.36 19.65
C ASP A 169 -11.31 -1.95 19.45
N LEU A 170 -10.75 -2.16 18.25
CA LEU A 170 -9.40 -1.72 17.90
C LEU A 170 -9.27 -0.17 17.89
N ILE A 171 -10.23 0.55 17.34
CA ILE A 171 -10.23 2.03 17.33
C ILE A 171 -10.22 2.55 18.78
N VAL A 172 -11.08 2.01 19.63
CA VAL A 172 -11.14 2.43 21.05
C VAL A 172 -9.81 2.16 21.78
N ALA A 173 -9.20 1.01 21.50
CA ALA A 173 -7.94 0.62 22.15
C ALA A 173 -6.74 1.42 21.65
N TYR A 174 -6.61 1.64 20.35
CA TYR A 174 -5.38 2.20 19.75
C TYR A 174 -5.40 3.71 19.51
N LYS A 175 -6.58 4.31 19.25
CA LYS A 175 -6.68 5.75 18.95
C LYS A 175 -6.03 6.66 20.01
N PRO A 176 -6.19 6.42 21.34
CA PRO A 176 -5.54 7.25 22.35
C PRO A 176 -4.00 7.21 22.29
N THR A 177 -3.43 6.04 21.98
CA THR A 177 -1.98 5.87 21.80
C THR A 177 -1.51 6.57 20.54
N ALA A 178 -2.19 6.38 19.41
CA ALA A 178 -1.86 7.03 18.15
C ALA A 178 -1.84 8.57 18.27
N ILE A 179 -2.81 9.15 18.99
CA ILE A 179 -2.85 10.59 19.25
C ILE A 179 -1.58 11.05 20.01
N LYS A 180 -1.17 10.30 21.03
CA LYS A 180 0.05 10.62 21.81
C LYS A 180 1.32 10.50 20.97
N GLU A 181 1.39 9.48 20.11
CA GLU A 181 2.53 9.25 19.21
C GLU A 181 2.64 10.37 18.17
N VAL A 182 1.54 10.75 17.53
CA VAL A 182 1.53 11.88 16.57
C VAL A 182 1.93 13.17 17.26
N ALA A 183 1.42 13.46 18.47
CA ALA A 183 1.81 14.64 19.24
C ALA A 183 3.32 14.64 19.59
N ALA A 184 3.90 13.47 19.87
CA ALA A 184 5.34 13.37 20.13
C ALA A 184 6.18 13.63 18.86
N ILE A 185 5.72 13.14 17.69
CA ILE A 185 6.35 13.42 16.40
C ILE A 185 6.25 14.90 16.04
N GLU A 186 5.08 15.51 16.23
CA GLU A 186 4.88 16.95 16.00
C GLU A 186 5.78 17.80 16.91
N LYS A 187 5.91 17.42 18.19
CA LYS A 187 6.82 18.07 19.12
C LYS A 187 8.28 17.97 18.65
N MET A 188 8.69 16.80 18.12
CA MET A 188 10.03 16.62 17.56
C MET A 188 10.24 17.52 16.35
N ALA A 189 9.28 17.57 15.42
CA ALA A 189 9.33 18.44 14.25
C ALA A 189 9.45 19.92 14.64
N LYS A 190 8.62 20.41 15.56
CA LYS A 190 8.67 21.80 16.07
C LYS A 190 9.98 22.15 16.79
N LYS A 191 10.62 21.16 17.43
CA LYS A 191 11.92 21.37 18.06
C LYS A 191 13.02 21.57 17.02
N THR A 192 12.90 20.93 15.86
CA THR A 192 13.89 20.99 14.77
C THR A 192 13.68 22.23 13.89
N GLU A 193 12.45 22.51 13.50
CA GLU A 193 12.12 23.51 12.47
C GLU A 193 11.57 24.83 13.02
N GLY A 194 11.20 24.85 14.30
CA GLY A 194 10.59 26.03 14.95
C GLY A 194 9.12 25.82 15.33
N LYS A 195 8.63 26.70 16.23
CA LYS A 195 7.30 26.54 16.87
C LYS A 195 6.13 26.60 15.89
N ASP A 196 6.29 27.32 14.79
CA ASP A 196 5.23 27.54 13.79
C ASP A 196 5.17 26.42 12.73
N PHE A 197 6.07 25.45 12.82
CA PHE A 197 6.08 24.31 11.88
C PHE A 197 4.80 23.50 12.01
N LYS A 198 4.19 23.23 10.86
CA LYS A 198 3.03 22.34 10.73
C LYS A 198 3.49 21.00 10.13
N LEU A 199 3.22 19.94 10.88
CA LEU A 199 3.49 18.57 10.44
C LEU A 199 2.47 18.20 9.36
N GLU A 200 2.98 17.81 8.20
CA GLU A 200 2.18 17.35 7.07
C GLU A 200 2.42 15.84 6.82
N PRO A 201 1.56 15.14 6.06
CA PRO A 201 1.71 13.71 5.85
C PRO A 201 3.08 13.28 5.31
N TRP A 202 3.70 14.06 4.44
CA TRP A 202 5.05 13.80 3.91
C TRP A 202 6.18 14.02 4.90
N ASP A 203 5.90 14.57 6.06
CA ASP A 203 6.87 14.80 7.13
C ASP A 203 6.88 13.65 8.16
N PHE A 204 5.81 12.86 8.20
CA PHE A 204 5.58 11.88 9.26
C PHE A 204 6.70 10.83 9.36
N GLY A 205 7.09 10.21 8.24
CA GLY A 205 8.16 9.21 8.21
C GLY A 205 9.49 9.77 8.69
N PHE A 206 9.84 10.95 8.21
CA PHE A 206 11.10 11.63 8.54
C PHE A 206 11.21 11.99 10.03
N TYR A 207 10.20 12.63 10.62
CA TYR A 207 10.25 13.00 12.05
C TYR A 207 9.99 11.81 12.98
N SER A 208 9.26 10.79 12.55
CA SER A 208 9.12 9.53 13.27
C SER A 208 10.49 8.86 13.41
N HIS A 209 11.25 8.78 12.32
CA HIS A 209 12.62 8.25 12.31
C HIS A 209 13.55 9.08 13.22
N LYS A 210 13.53 10.42 13.13
CA LYS A 210 14.32 11.27 14.04
C LYS A 210 13.98 11.03 15.51
N LEU A 211 12.70 10.88 15.82
CA LEU A 211 12.25 10.58 17.18
C LEU A 211 12.71 9.20 17.64
N GLN A 212 12.69 8.20 16.76
CA GLN A 212 13.19 6.85 17.02
C GLN A 212 14.70 6.87 17.32
N LEU A 213 15.50 7.55 16.50
CA LEU A 213 16.93 7.72 16.74
C LEU A 213 17.20 8.41 18.09
N GLN A 214 16.46 9.48 18.41
CA GLN A 214 16.63 10.18 19.67
C GLN A 214 16.32 9.30 20.89
N LYS A 215 15.29 8.43 20.79
CA LYS A 215 14.84 7.59 21.92
C LYS A 215 15.66 6.32 22.09
N TYR A 216 16.02 5.67 21.00
CA TYR A 216 16.52 4.30 21.02
C TYR A 216 17.94 4.17 20.47
N ASN A 217 18.43 5.18 19.74
CA ASN A 217 19.72 5.16 19.03
C ASN A 217 19.88 3.93 18.12
N ILE A 218 18.77 3.50 17.48
CA ILE A 218 18.73 2.37 16.56
C ILE A 218 18.20 2.86 15.22
N ASP A 219 18.98 2.56 14.16
CA ASP A 219 18.62 2.77 12.76
C ASP A 219 18.55 1.43 12.03
N ALA A 220 17.63 1.30 11.08
CA ALA A 220 17.51 0.13 10.22
C ALA A 220 18.79 -0.12 9.41
N GLU A 221 19.50 0.93 8.97
CA GLU A 221 20.77 0.81 8.25
C GLU A 221 21.87 0.17 9.11
N MET A 222 21.90 0.42 10.41
CA MET A 222 22.83 -0.25 11.35
C MET A 222 22.59 -1.75 11.46
N LEU A 223 21.35 -2.20 11.23
CA LEU A 223 20.97 -3.60 11.30
C LEU A 223 21.17 -4.35 9.97
N ARG A 224 21.24 -3.64 8.86
CA ARG A 224 21.35 -4.21 7.50
C ARG A 224 22.47 -5.26 7.36
N PRO A 225 23.72 -5.04 7.84
CA PRO A 225 24.79 -6.01 7.71
C PRO A 225 24.55 -7.35 8.41
N TYR A 226 23.61 -7.38 9.38
CA TYR A 226 23.29 -8.61 10.12
C TYR A 226 22.26 -9.49 9.40
N PHE A 227 21.58 -8.96 8.37
CA PHE A 227 20.51 -9.64 7.63
C PHE A 227 20.92 -9.84 6.15
N GLU A 228 22.04 -10.54 5.95
CA GLU A 228 22.49 -10.95 4.63
C GLU A 228 21.46 -11.91 3.99
N LEU A 229 20.98 -11.59 2.77
CA LEU A 229 19.87 -12.27 2.13
C LEU A 229 20.08 -13.79 2.02
N SER A 230 21.29 -14.24 1.66
CA SER A 230 21.64 -15.66 1.59
C SER A 230 21.42 -16.37 2.93
N LYS A 231 21.91 -15.79 4.03
CA LYS A 231 21.76 -16.36 5.38
C LYS A 231 20.31 -16.35 5.87
N VAL A 232 19.55 -15.32 5.51
CA VAL A 232 18.10 -15.26 5.83
C VAL A 232 17.36 -16.36 5.10
N ILE A 233 17.61 -16.55 3.80
CA ILE A 233 16.99 -17.61 3.00
C ILE A 233 17.32 -19.00 3.59
N ASP A 234 18.60 -19.27 3.88
CA ASP A 234 19.03 -20.53 4.50
C ASP A 234 18.37 -20.76 5.86
N GLY A 235 18.24 -19.69 6.66
CA GLY A 235 17.57 -19.72 7.95
C GLY A 235 16.07 -20.07 7.86
N VAL A 236 15.35 -19.47 6.89
CA VAL A 236 13.93 -19.74 6.64
C VAL A 236 13.71 -21.19 6.21
N PHE A 237 14.51 -21.69 5.26
CA PHE A 237 14.42 -23.07 4.82
C PHE A 237 14.87 -24.06 5.91
N GLY A 238 15.86 -23.71 6.72
CA GLY A 238 16.27 -24.48 7.88
C GLY A 238 15.15 -24.64 8.90
N LEU A 239 14.44 -23.53 9.21
CA LEU A 239 13.28 -23.55 10.11
C LEU A 239 12.11 -24.39 9.55
N ALA A 240 11.86 -24.30 8.25
CA ALA A 240 10.79 -25.07 7.60
C ALA A 240 11.09 -26.58 7.53
N LYS A 241 12.37 -26.98 7.65
CA LYS A 241 12.81 -28.38 7.63
C LYS A 241 12.80 -29.03 9.04
N SER A 242 12.87 -28.22 10.10
CA SER A 242 12.84 -28.68 11.50
C SER A 242 11.41 -29.07 11.92
#